data_79bac63bcbb19c4f2733e4ece58f54b1
#
_entry.id   79bac63bcbb19c4f2733e4ece58f54b1
#
_cell.length_a   1.000
_cell.length_b   1.000
_cell.length_c   1.000
_cell.angle_alpha   90.00
_cell.angle_beta   90.00
_cell.angle_gamma   90.00
#
_symmetry.space_group_name_H-M   'P 1'
#
loop_
_entity.id
_entity.type
_entity.pdbx_description
1 polymer ?
#
loop_
_entity_poly.entity_id
_entity_poly.type
_entity_poly.pdbx_seq_one_letter_code
_entity_poly.pdbx_strand_id
1 'polypeptide(L)'
;MIPDLAPAAKLDSYPYRHRLSDVMARPPITAGAHVTLARACSIMTETGASSVLVLDSDGVLAGIITETDAVARIARQGTAALSLPLSEIMTAPPHSLEGDCFLYMALARMERFGIRHMAVTDAAGRPIGVITPRHLLKMRSRQAVMIGDEVAQARSAADLARSRQALPALAAELRQEEVSATIVAGVISGVVRDMTRRGAELVEEQLAADGWGPPPAPYALLVLGSAGRGESLLAFDQDNALVHQGDAAADAWFAEFGARLNDLLDQAGIFLCKGDVMVRNPIWRRSLDGWREEIKSWVFQPQMETLLKVDIFFDMTVVHGDRALATALRADTLRLAGHSAFFQQLM
;
A
#
# COMPACT_ATOMS: atom_id res chain seq x y z
N MET A 1 17.83 38.47 13.84
CA MET A 1 16.73 37.69 13.22
C MET A 1 17.42 36.58 12.43
N ILE A 2 17.52 35.38 13.02
CA ILE A 2 18.11 34.20 12.38
C ILE A 2 16.99 33.61 11.50
N PRO A 3 17.21 33.37 10.21
CA PRO A 3 16.17 32.76 9.39
C PRO A 3 15.90 31.34 9.90
N ASP A 4 14.60 31.05 10.04
CA ASP A 4 14.06 29.74 10.41
C ASP A 4 14.51 28.71 9.34
N LEU A 5 15.54 27.93 9.69
CA LEU A 5 16.01 26.86 8.84
C LEU A 5 14.89 25.80 8.85
N ALA A 6 14.22 25.64 7.72
CA ALA A 6 13.34 24.51 7.49
C ALA A 6 14.00 23.22 7.99
N PRO A 7 13.27 22.32 8.69
CA PRO A 7 13.86 21.09 9.22
C PRO A 7 14.52 20.34 8.08
N ALA A 8 15.84 20.10 8.20
CA ALA A 8 16.61 19.35 7.23
C ALA A 8 15.87 18.02 6.99
N ALA A 9 15.51 17.74 5.75
CA ALA A 9 14.92 16.48 5.35
C ALA A 9 15.79 15.36 5.96
N LYS A 10 15.22 14.51 6.83
CA LYS A 10 15.97 13.42 7.45
C LYS A 10 16.58 12.58 6.36
N LEU A 11 17.90 12.48 6.35
CA LEU A 11 18.63 11.67 5.40
C LEU A 11 18.13 10.22 5.54
N ASP A 12 17.70 9.65 4.44
CA ASP A 12 17.30 8.25 4.41
C ASP A 12 18.50 7.35 4.68
N SER A 13 18.52 6.70 5.84
CA SER A 13 19.64 5.88 6.30
C SER A 13 19.71 4.50 5.65
N TYR A 14 18.62 4.02 5.02
CA TYR A 14 18.52 2.69 4.43
C TYR A 14 19.67 2.37 3.44
N PRO A 15 20.01 3.25 2.44
CA PRO A 15 21.09 2.97 1.50
C PRO A 15 22.48 2.88 2.13
N TYR A 16 22.65 3.40 3.33
CA TYR A 16 23.93 3.41 4.06
C TYR A 16 24.10 2.21 5.00
N ARG A 17 23.05 1.41 5.22
CA ARG A 17 23.03 0.26 6.12
C ARG A 17 23.00 -1.08 5.39
N HIS A 18 22.45 -1.12 4.18
CA HIS A 18 22.28 -2.35 3.40
C HIS A 18 23.36 -2.50 2.34
N ARG A 19 23.90 -3.73 2.24
CA ARG A 19 24.85 -4.11 1.19
C ARG A 19 24.11 -4.53 -0.07
N LEU A 20 24.77 -4.49 -1.21
CA LEU A 20 24.18 -4.91 -2.49
C LEU A 20 23.74 -6.38 -2.45
N SER A 21 24.54 -7.23 -1.77
CA SER A 21 24.21 -8.64 -1.55
C SER A 21 22.88 -8.87 -0.85
N ASP A 22 22.40 -7.93 -0.04
CA ASP A 22 21.16 -8.05 0.73
C ASP A 22 19.91 -7.71 -0.11
N VAL A 23 20.11 -6.88 -1.15
CA VAL A 23 19.02 -6.22 -1.90
C VAL A 23 18.94 -6.59 -3.38
N MET A 24 19.96 -7.23 -3.95
CA MET A 24 20.02 -7.59 -5.37
C MET A 24 19.05 -8.71 -5.77
N ALA A 25 18.61 -8.74 -7.03
CA ALA A 25 17.90 -9.88 -7.60
C ALA A 25 18.86 -11.06 -7.80
N ARG A 26 18.45 -12.24 -7.38
CA ARG A 26 19.17 -13.52 -7.54
C ARG A 26 18.23 -14.61 -8.08
N PRO A 27 18.75 -15.59 -8.84
CA PRO A 27 20.08 -15.61 -9.46
C PRO A 27 20.18 -14.55 -10.57
N PRO A 28 21.40 -14.13 -10.97
CA PRO A 28 21.56 -13.26 -12.12
C PRO A 28 21.17 -14.01 -13.41
N ILE A 29 20.50 -13.33 -14.32
CA ILE A 29 20.20 -13.86 -15.65
C ILE A 29 21.40 -13.60 -16.54
N THR A 30 22.00 -14.66 -17.05
CA THR A 30 23.28 -14.60 -17.80
C THR A 30 23.19 -15.26 -19.17
N ALA A 31 24.04 -14.83 -20.09
CA ALA A 31 24.25 -15.47 -21.39
C ALA A 31 25.72 -15.33 -21.86
N GLY A 32 26.17 -16.22 -22.68
CA GLY A 32 27.49 -16.08 -23.31
C GLY A 32 27.51 -14.99 -24.38
N ALA A 33 28.69 -14.43 -24.66
CA ALA A 33 28.89 -13.34 -25.62
C ALA A 33 28.49 -13.69 -27.07
N HIS A 34 28.49 -14.98 -27.43
CA HIS A 34 28.11 -15.51 -28.76
C HIS A 34 26.57 -15.66 -28.94
N VAL A 35 25.81 -15.56 -27.87
CA VAL A 35 24.31 -15.67 -27.90
C VAL A 35 23.74 -14.51 -28.72
N THR A 36 22.72 -14.77 -29.53
CA THR A 36 22.10 -13.75 -30.37
C THR A 36 21.14 -12.85 -29.57
N LEU A 37 20.88 -11.63 -30.08
CA LEU A 37 19.91 -10.73 -29.51
C LEU A 37 18.51 -11.36 -29.42
N ALA A 38 18.09 -12.11 -30.43
CA ALA A 38 16.79 -12.82 -30.40
C ALA A 38 16.69 -13.74 -29.18
N ARG A 39 17.73 -14.51 -28.90
CA ARG A 39 17.75 -15.43 -27.75
C ARG A 39 17.78 -14.65 -26.42
N ALA A 40 18.52 -13.56 -26.34
CA ALA A 40 18.52 -12.69 -25.15
C ALA A 40 17.12 -12.08 -24.88
N CYS A 41 16.43 -11.63 -25.93
CA CYS A 41 15.04 -11.16 -25.80
C CYS A 41 14.09 -12.28 -25.29
N SER A 42 14.23 -13.51 -25.81
CA SER A 42 13.47 -14.66 -25.34
C SER A 42 13.75 -14.93 -23.85
N ILE A 43 15.03 -14.93 -23.44
CA ILE A 43 15.42 -15.11 -22.03
C ILE A 43 14.79 -14.03 -21.14
N MET A 44 14.83 -12.76 -21.55
CA MET A 44 14.19 -11.66 -20.79
C MET A 44 12.69 -11.87 -20.65
N THR A 45 12.01 -12.28 -21.72
CA THR A 45 10.56 -12.53 -21.72
C THR A 45 10.20 -13.75 -20.85
N GLU A 46 10.93 -14.86 -20.99
CA GLU A 46 10.70 -16.11 -20.26
C GLU A 46 10.91 -15.92 -18.73
N THR A 47 11.88 -15.09 -18.35
CA THR A 47 12.26 -14.88 -16.94
C THR A 47 11.64 -13.64 -16.30
N GLY A 48 11.01 -12.75 -17.09
CA GLY A 48 10.56 -11.44 -16.63
C GLY A 48 11.69 -10.49 -16.23
N ALA A 49 12.92 -10.76 -16.68
CA ALA A 49 14.09 -9.92 -16.43
C ALA A 49 14.21 -8.81 -17.49
N SER A 50 14.56 -7.61 -17.06
CA SER A 50 14.76 -6.45 -17.95
C SER A 50 16.22 -6.29 -18.43
N SER A 51 17.09 -7.24 -18.08
CA SER A 51 18.49 -7.26 -18.53
C SER A 51 19.08 -8.65 -18.47
N VAL A 52 20.09 -8.90 -19.30
CA VAL A 52 20.93 -10.11 -19.33
C VAL A 52 22.37 -9.69 -19.14
N LEU A 53 23.08 -10.31 -18.22
CA LEU A 53 24.51 -10.14 -18.01
C LEU A 53 25.28 -11.04 -18.97
N VAL A 54 26.24 -10.49 -19.68
CA VAL A 54 27.00 -11.21 -20.70
C VAL A 54 28.32 -11.66 -20.07
N LEU A 55 28.60 -12.95 -20.22
CA LEU A 55 29.81 -13.59 -19.68
C LEU A 55 30.82 -13.85 -20.78
N ASP A 56 32.11 -13.78 -20.43
CA ASP A 56 33.20 -14.31 -21.23
C ASP A 56 33.34 -15.84 -21.08
N SER A 57 34.40 -16.40 -21.67
CA SER A 57 34.71 -17.84 -21.60
C SER A 57 35.03 -18.36 -20.19
N ASP A 58 35.47 -17.48 -19.30
CA ASP A 58 35.90 -17.81 -17.93
C ASP A 58 34.76 -17.59 -16.92
N GLY A 59 33.59 -17.17 -17.42
CA GLY A 59 32.40 -16.88 -16.59
C GLY A 59 32.46 -15.54 -15.86
N VAL A 60 33.38 -14.67 -16.28
CA VAL A 60 33.51 -13.31 -15.74
C VAL A 60 32.57 -12.37 -16.52
N LEU A 61 32.11 -11.32 -15.84
CA LEU A 61 31.20 -10.32 -16.41
C LEU A 61 31.91 -9.53 -17.54
N ALA A 62 31.48 -9.73 -18.79
CA ALA A 62 32.00 -9.03 -19.96
C ALA A 62 31.12 -7.84 -20.40
N GLY A 63 29.82 -7.93 -20.20
CA GLY A 63 28.88 -6.89 -20.64
C GLY A 63 27.49 -7.01 -20.02
N ILE A 64 26.62 -6.10 -20.42
CA ILE A 64 25.20 -6.12 -20.11
C ILE A 64 24.40 -5.72 -21.35
N ILE A 65 23.24 -6.34 -21.53
CA ILE A 65 22.21 -5.95 -22.50
C ILE A 65 20.89 -5.74 -21.75
N THR A 66 20.19 -4.65 -22.05
CA THR A 66 18.88 -4.33 -21.45
C THR A 66 17.78 -4.34 -22.50
N GLU A 67 16.50 -4.37 -22.07
CA GLU A 67 15.35 -4.19 -22.97
C GLU A 67 15.47 -2.90 -23.81
N THR A 68 15.94 -1.82 -23.19
CA THR A 68 16.13 -0.52 -23.86
C THR A 68 17.18 -0.62 -24.97
N ASP A 69 18.28 -1.35 -24.73
CA ASP A 69 19.34 -1.57 -25.74
C ASP A 69 18.81 -2.41 -26.89
N ALA A 70 18.06 -3.47 -26.61
CA ALA A 70 17.42 -4.32 -27.59
C ALA A 70 16.46 -3.51 -28.50
N VAL A 71 15.55 -2.74 -27.90
CA VAL A 71 14.59 -1.86 -28.61
C VAL A 71 15.37 -0.85 -29.50
N ALA A 72 16.36 -0.17 -28.93
CA ALA A 72 17.14 0.83 -29.66
C ALA A 72 17.91 0.22 -30.86
N ARG A 73 18.42 -1.02 -30.70
CA ARG A 73 19.15 -1.71 -31.77
C ARG A 73 18.19 -2.15 -32.88
N ILE A 74 17.04 -2.73 -32.53
CA ILE A 74 16.02 -3.14 -33.50
C ILE A 74 15.45 -1.92 -34.24
N ALA A 75 15.22 -0.81 -33.57
CA ALA A 75 14.76 0.42 -34.21
C ALA A 75 15.71 0.98 -35.25
N ARG A 76 17.03 0.81 -35.04
CA ARG A 76 18.05 1.31 -35.98
C ARG A 76 18.35 0.36 -37.12
N GLN A 77 18.27 -0.95 -36.91
CA GLN A 77 18.76 -1.97 -37.87
C GLN A 77 17.66 -2.94 -38.34
N GLY A 78 16.42 -2.74 -37.86
CA GLY A 78 15.32 -3.65 -38.18
C GLY A 78 15.54 -5.06 -37.60
N THR A 79 14.88 -6.03 -38.19
CA THR A 79 14.95 -7.45 -37.78
C THR A 79 16.34 -8.08 -37.92
N ALA A 80 17.23 -7.52 -38.77
CA ALA A 80 18.60 -7.99 -38.89
C ALA A 80 19.38 -7.92 -37.56
N ALA A 81 19.04 -6.99 -36.69
CA ALA A 81 19.62 -6.88 -35.33
C ALA A 81 19.43 -8.17 -34.49
N LEU A 82 18.35 -8.90 -34.70
CA LEU A 82 18.02 -10.10 -33.92
C LEU A 82 19.06 -11.24 -34.10
N SER A 83 19.78 -11.26 -35.20
CA SER A 83 20.82 -12.27 -35.50
C SER A 83 22.20 -11.87 -34.96
N LEU A 84 22.39 -10.65 -34.49
CA LEU A 84 23.67 -10.17 -33.98
C LEU A 84 24.04 -10.87 -32.67
N PRO A 85 25.32 -11.27 -32.47
CA PRO A 85 25.76 -11.78 -31.18
C PRO A 85 25.84 -10.65 -30.14
N LEU A 86 25.67 -11.00 -28.87
CA LEU A 86 25.69 -10.03 -27.77
C LEU A 86 27.01 -9.27 -27.68
N SER A 87 28.12 -9.90 -28.07
CA SER A 87 29.45 -9.24 -28.14
C SER A 87 29.49 -7.96 -28.98
N GLU A 88 28.62 -7.84 -29.99
CA GLU A 88 28.58 -6.67 -30.88
C GLU A 88 27.63 -5.57 -30.42
N ILE A 89 26.75 -5.87 -29.44
CA ILE A 89 25.65 -4.99 -29.09
C ILE A 89 25.56 -4.69 -27.59
N MET A 90 26.25 -5.47 -26.76
CA MET A 90 26.26 -5.26 -25.31
C MET A 90 26.96 -3.94 -24.93
N THR A 91 26.59 -3.37 -23.81
CA THR A 91 27.36 -2.32 -23.15
C THR A 91 28.58 -2.97 -22.49
N ALA A 92 29.78 -2.59 -22.92
CA ALA A 92 31.04 -3.08 -22.36
C ALA A 92 32.08 -1.95 -22.27
N PRO A 93 32.83 -1.82 -21.15
CA PRO A 93 32.67 -2.59 -19.92
C PRO A 93 31.38 -2.26 -19.21
N PRO A 94 30.76 -3.21 -18.52
CA PRO A 94 29.52 -2.96 -17.77
C PRO A 94 29.83 -2.23 -16.46
N HIS A 95 28.91 -1.37 -16.03
CA HIS A 95 28.99 -0.81 -14.69
C HIS A 95 28.66 -1.89 -13.66
N SER A 96 29.59 -2.17 -12.74
CA SER A 96 29.43 -3.16 -11.68
C SER A 96 29.96 -2.67 -10.34
N LEU A 97 29.51 -3.33 -9.28
CA LEU A 97 29.99 -3.19 -7.92
C LEU A 97 30.08 -4.56 -7.26
N GLU A 98 30.96 -4.72 -6.28
CA GLU A 98 31.01 -5.94 -5.47
C GLU A 98 29.82 -6.02 -4.51
N GLY A 99 29.42 -7.25 -4.17
CA GLY A 99 28.24 -7.50 -3.34
C GLY A 99 28.32 -6.95 -1.92
N ASP A 100 29.49 -6.69 -1.41
CA ASP A 100 29.74 -6.12 -0.08
C ASP A 100 29.68 -4.58 -0.04
N CYS A 101 29.63 -3.94 -1.21
CA CYS A 101 29.43 -2.49 -1.29
C CYS A 101 28.06 -2.09 -0.76
N PHE A 102 27.97 -0.91 -0.14
CA PHE A 102 26.71 -0.35 0.31
C PHE A 102 25.84 0.15 -0.82
N LEU A 103 24.53 0.06 -0.62
CA LEU A 103 23.52 0.40 -1.62
C LEU A 103 23.62 1.85 -2.12
N TYR A 104 23.98 2.82 -1.26
CA TYR A 104 24.14 4.22 -1.66
C TYR A 104 25.17 4.38 -2.79
N MET A 105 26.18 3.51 -2.86
CA MET A 105 27.20 3.55 -3.92
C MET A 105 26.59 3.18 -5.29
N ALA A 106 25.70 2.19 -5.32
CA ALA A 106 24.98 1.83 -6.55
C ALA A 106 24.04 2.95 -6.99
N LEU A 107 23.31 3.56 -6.05
CA LEU A 107 22.43 4.69 -6.33
C LEU A 107 23.19 5.89 -6.91
N ALA A 108 24.30 6.28 -6.28
CA ALA A 108 25.13 7.38 -6.73
C ALA A 108 25.72 7.11 -8.14
N ARG A 109 26.11 5.85 -8.45
CA ARG A 109 26.59 5.49 -9.77
C ARG A 109 25.46 5.45 -10.80
N MET A 110 24.31 4.91 -10.46
CA MET A 110 23.12 4.93 -11.34
C MET A 110 22.75 6.35 -11.74
N GLU A 111 22.67 7.27 -10.78
CA GLU A 111 22.40 8.69 -11.01
C GLU A 111 23.48 9.32 -11.89
N ARG A 112 24.76 9.16 -11.52
CA ARG A 112 25.88 9.76 -12.21
C ARG A 112 25.98 9.33 -13.68
N PHE A 113 25.72 8.05 -13.97
CA PHE A 113 25.86 7.48 -15.31
C PHE A 113 24.54 7.37 -16.09
N GLY A 114 23.41 7.78 -15.49
CA GLY A 114 22.08 7.69 -16.12
C GLY A 114 21.64 6.26 -16.40
N ILE A 115 22.11 5.28 -15.61
CA ILE A 115 21.79 3.86 -15.79
C ILE A 115 20.78 3.36 -14.75
N ARG A 116 20.01 2.35 -15.13
CA ARG A 116 18.97 1.74 -14.26
C ARG A 116 19.27 0.28 -13.91
N HIS A 117 20.39 -0.26 -14.38
CA HIS A 117 20.83 -1.63 -14.10
C HIS A 117 22.30 -1.58 -13.66
N MET A 118 22.58 -2.14 -12.48
CA MET A 118 23.91 -2.27 -11.95
C MET A 118 24.19 -3.75 -11.72
N ALA A 119 25.20 -4.28 -12.39
CA ALA A 119 25.65 -5.63 -12.14
C ALA A 119 26.32 -5.72 -10.76
N VAL A 120 26.08 -6.81 -10.04
CA VAL A 120 26.73 -7.09 -8.76
C VAL A 120 27.62 -8.32 -8.95
N THR A 121 28.90 -8.19 -8.57
CA THR A 121 29.89 -9.24 -8.74
C THR A 121 30.46 -9.73 -7.42
N ASP A 122 31.07 -10.89 -7.44
CA ASP A 122 32.00 -11.34 -6.42
C ASP A 122 33.40 -10.73 -6.64
N ALA A 123 34.33 -11.02 -5.73
CA ALA A 123 35.73 -10.57 -5.82
C ALA A 123 36.49 -11.12 -7.05
N ALA A 124 35.96 -12.18 -7.68
CA ALA A 124 36.53 -12.75 -8.92
C ALA A 124 35.92 -12.15 -10.19
N GLY A 125 35.06 -11.13 -10.07
CA GLY A 125 34.36 -10.48 -11.17
C GLY A 125 33.22 -11.30 -11.77
N ARG A 126 32.78 -12.39 -11.14
CA ARG A 126 31.65 -13.20 -11.56
C ARG A 126 30.35 -12.57 -11.10
N PRO A 127 29.34 -12.48 -11.94
CA PRO A 127 28.08 -11.84 -11.53
C PRO A 127 27.33 -12.72 -10.54
N ILE A 128 26.88 -12.10 -9.45
CA ILE A 128 26.10 -12.73 -8.38
C ILE A 128 24.68 -12.16 -8.28
N GLY A 129 24.38 -11.06 -8.98
CA GLY A 129 23.08 -10.43 -9.04
C GLY A 129 23.00 -9.16 -9.86
N VAL A 130 21.83 -8.54 -9.85
CA VAL A 130 21.57 -7.24 -10.51
C VAL A 130 20.76 -6.35 -9.53
N ILE A 131 21.13 -5.08 -9.47
CA ILE A 131 20.35 -4.04 -8.77
C ILE A 131 19.66 -3.16 -9.80
N THR A 132 18.38 -2.85 -9.53
CA THR A 132 17.61 -1.85 -10.28
C THR A 132 16.83 -0.96 -9.29
N PRO A 133 16.39 0.26 -9.66
CA PRO A 133 15.54 1.10 -8.81
C PRO A 133 14.26 0.40 -8.34
N ARG A 134 13.72 -0.52 -9.17
CA ARG A 134 12.54 -1.34 -8.81
C ARG A 134 12.80 -2.26 -7.61
N HIS A 135 14.01 -2.83 -7.48
CA HIS A 135 14.38 -3.66 -6.33
C HIS A 135 14.37 -2.87 -5.05
N LEU A 136 14.78 -1.60 -5.09
CA LEU A 136 14.78 -0.69 -3.95
C LEU A 136 13.36 -0.39 -3.47
N LEU A 137 12.46 -0.06 -4.41
CA LEU A 137 11.05 0.18 -4.09
C LEU A 137 10.38 -1.08 -3.52
N LYS A 138 10.66 -2.25 -4.14
CA LYS A 138 10.08 -3.53 -3.71
C LYS A 138 10.53 -3.95 -2.31
N MET A 139 11.75 -3.63 -1.91
CA MET A 139 12.24 -3.98 -0.57
C MET A 139 11.69 -3.07 0.52
N ARG A 140 11.62 -1.76 0.27
CA ARG A 140 11.05 -0.79 1.23
C ARG A 140 9.57 -1.00 1.52
N SER A 141 8.86 -1.62 0.61
CA SER A 141 7.41 -1.82 0.70
C SER A 141 7.01 -3.29 0.76
N ARG A 142 7.99 -4.22 0.79
CA ARG A 142 7.71 -5.64 0.51
C ARG A 142 6.68 -6.23 1.45
N GLN A 143 6.84 -6.06 2.76
CA GLN A 143 5.86 -6.59 3.72
C GLN A 143 4.53 -5.84 3.67
N ALA A 144 4.55 -4.51 3.61
CA ALA A 144 3.33 -3.72 3.52
C ALA A 144 2.56 -3.99 2.22
N VAL A 145 3.27 -4.09 1.08
CA VAL A 145 2.66 -4.42 -0.22
C VAL A 145 2.12 -5.84 -0.24
N MET A 146 2.87 -6.81 0.33
CA MET A 146 2.40 -8.20 0.42
C MET A 146 1.16 -8.32 1.29
N ILE A 147 1.12 -7.68 2.47
CA ILE A 147 -0.06 -7.66 3.34
C ILE A 147 -1.25 -7.01 2.60
N GLY A 148 -1.05 -5.91 1.89
CA GLY A 148 -2.11 -5.28 1.09
C GLY A 148 -2.67 -6.19 -0.01
N ASP A 149 -1.79 -6.94 -0.70
CA ASP A 149 -2.19 -7.91 -1.72
C ASP A 149 -2.92 -9.12 -1.10
N GLU A 150 -2.43 -9.66 0.03
CA GLU A 150 -3.09 -10.72 0.79
C GLU A 150 -4.48 -10.30 1.25
N VAL A 151 -4.64 -9.07 1.76
CA VAL A 151 -5.94 -8.52 2.15
C VAL A 151 -6.87 -8.42 0.94
N ALA A 152 -6.39 -7.92 -0.20
CA ALA A 152 -7.20 -7.79 -1.40
C ALA A 152 -7.68 -9.15 -1.96
N GLN A 153 -6.89 -10.21 -1.77
CA GLN A 153 -7.19 -11.56 -2.22
C GLN A 153 -7.89 -12.43 -1.16
N ALA A 154 -8.10 -11.91 0.06
CA ALA A 154 -8.75 -12.63 1.13
C ALA A 154 -10.17 -13.09 0.73
N ARG A 155 -10.53 -14.31 1.10
CA ARG A 155 -11.83 -14.92 0.82
C ARG A 155 -12.62 -15.28 2.08
N SER A 156 -12.03 -15.04 3.24
CA SER A 156 -12.62 -15.36 4.53
C SER A 156 -12.05 -14.49 5.66
N ALA A 157 -12.72 -14.48 6.82
CA ALA A 157 -12.20 -13.89 8.05
C ALA A 157 -10.83 -14.47 8.45
N ALA A 158 -10.62 -15.77 8.23
CA ALA A 158 -9.34 -16.43 8.53
C ALA A 158 -8.19 -15.90 7.66
N ASP A 159 -8.46 -15.55 6.39
CA ASP A 159 -7.46 -14.94 5.52
C ASP A 159 -7.08 -13.55 6.04
N LEU A 160 -8.06 -12.71 6.37
CA LEU A 160 -7.84 -11.40 6.96
C LEU A 160 -7.10 -11.49 8.30
N ALA A 161 -7.40 -12.51 9.13
CA ALA A 161 -6.71 -12.74 10.39
C ALA A 161 -5.21 -13.00 10.19
N ARG A 162 -4.79 -13.69 9.12
CA ARG A 162 -3.37 -13.90 8.80
C ARG A 162 -2.67 -12.57 8.49
N SER A 163 -3.29 -11.73 7.66
CA SER A 163 -2.76 -10.40 7.36
C SER A 163 -2.66 -9.52 8.61
N ARG A 164 -3.65 -9.59 9.51
CA ARG A 164 -3.62 -8.89 10.79
C ARG A 164 -2.47 -9.38 11.67
N GLN A 165 -2.20 -10.69 11.71
CA GLN A 165 -1.11 -11.28 12.50
C GLN A 165 0.28 -10.87 12.00
N ALA A 166 0.42 -10.45 10.75
CA ALA A 166 1.69 -9.97 10.19
C ALA A 166 2.02 -8.51 10.61
N LEU A 167 1.06 -7.72 11.09
CA LEU A 167 1.27 -6.31 11.43
C LEU A 167 2.33 -6.05 12.51
N PRO A 168 2.46 -6.85 13.60
CA PRO A 168 3.52 -6.63 14.58
C PRO A 168 4.93 -6.79 14.00
N ALA A 169 5.13 -7.76 13.10
CA ALA A 169 6.41 -7.97 12.42
C ALA A 169 6.72 -6.80 11.47
N LEU A 170 5.74 -6.35 10.69
CA LEU A 170 5.85 -5.17 9.83
C LEU A 170 6.22 -3.91 10.65
N ALA A 171 5.53 -3.67 11.76
CA ALA A 171 5.81 -2.52 12.62
C ALA A 171 7.22 -2.58 13.23
N ALA A 172 7.69 -3.78 13.61
CA ALA A 172 9.04 -3.99 14.14
C ALA A 172 10.10 -3.73 13.06
N GLU A 173 9.88 -4.21 11.83
CA GLU A 173 10.76 -3.97 10.68
C GLU A 173 10.85 -2.47 10.36
N LEU A 174 9.73 -1.79 10.21
CA LEU A 174 9.68 -0.35 9.94
C LEU A 174 10.39 0.47 11.05
N ARG A 175 10.28 0.03 12.30
CA ARG A 175 10.98 0.66 13.42
C ARG A 175 12.49 0.43 13.37
N GLN A 176 12.95 -0.76 12.97
CA GLN A 176 14.38 -1.03 12.78
C GLN A 176 14.96 -0.18 11.66
N GLU A 177 14.16 0.13 10.63
CA GLU A 177 14.49 1.05 9.54
C GLU A 177 14.39 2.54 9.94
N GLU A 178 14.18 2.83 11.23
CA GLU A 178 14.04 4.20 11.76
C GLU A 178 12.90 5.01 11.12
N VAL A 179 11.88 4.33 10.61
CA VAL A 179 10.67 4.99 10.09
C VAL A 179 9.94 5.67 11.25
N SER A 180 9.49 6.91 11.05
CA SER A 180 8.81 7.66 12.11
C SER A 180 7.54 6.94 12.58
N ALA A 181 7.24 7.05 13.88
CA ALA A 181 6.05 6.42 14.48
C ALA A 181 4.74 6.81 13.76
N THR A 182 4.64 8.06 13.29
CA THR A 182 3.47 8.55 12.54
C THR A 182 3.30 7.80 11.22
N ILE A 183 4.40 7.53 10.49
CA ILE A 183 4.35 6.78 9.24
C ILE A 183 3.97 5.32 9.54
N VAL A 184 4.55 4.70 10.57
CA VAL A 184 4.19 3.33 11.00
C VAL A 184 2.70 3.24 11.34
N ALA A 185 2.17 4.18 12.12
CA ALA A 185 0.75 4.25 12.45
C ALA A 185 -0.13 4.43 11.20
N GLY A 186 0.31 5.25 10.24
CA GLY A 186 -0.35 5.43 8.95
C GLY A 186 -0.42 4.14 8.12
N VAL A 187 0.67 3.36 8.11
CA VAL A 187 0.70 2.04 7.43
C VAL A 187 -0.26 1.06 8.09
N ILE A 188 -0.24 0.95 9.42
CA ILE A 188 -1.17 0.09 10.17
C ILE A 188 -2.62 0.48 9.87
N SER A 189 -2.94 1.78 9.96
CA SER A 189 -4.28 2.29 9.65
C SER A 189 -4.71 2.01 8.22
N GLY A 190 -3.76 2.07 7.26
CA GLY A 190 -3.98 1.69 5.88
C GLY A 190 -4.45 0.24 5.75
N VAL A 191 -3.73 -0.68 6.39
CA VAL A 191 -4.10 -2.11 6.39
C VAL A 191 -5.46 -2.35 7.06
N VAL A 192 -5.74 -1.69 8.20
CA VAL A 192 -7.04 -1.79 8.89
C VAL A 192 -8.19 -1.34 7.97
N ARG A 193 -8.01 -0.23 7.25
CA ARG A 193 -8.99 0.28 6.28
C ARG A 193 -9.20 -0.68 5.11
N ASP A 194 -8.11 -1.28 4.59
CA ASP A 194 -8.20 -2.27 3.51
C ASP A 194 -8.88 -3.55 3.97
N MET A 195 -8.60 -4.03 5.19
CA MET A 195 -9.29 -5.17 5.79
C MET A 195 -10.80 -4.90 5.97
N THR A 196 -11.17 -3.69 6.43
CA THR A 196 -12.57 -3.29 6.58
C THR A 196 -13.27 -3.22 5.23
N ARG A 197 -12.61 -2.67 4.20
CA ARG A 197 -13.12 -2.65 2.82
C ARG A 197 -13.34 -4.07 2.29
N ARG A 198 -12.33 -4.95 2.40
CA ARG A 198 -12.46 -6.31 1.91
C ARG A 198 -13.51 -7.12 2.69
N GLY A 199 -13.61 -6.89 3.99
CA GLY A 199 -14.68 -7.45 4.82
C GLY A 199 -16.07 -7.05 4.33
N ALA A 200 -16.27 -5.78 3.95
CA ALA A 200 -17.51 -5.30 3.37
C ALA A 200 -17.85 -6.01 2.04
N GLU A 201 -16.88 -6.14 1.13
CA GLU A 201 -17.05 -6.87 -0.13
C GLU A 201 -17.46 -8.34 0.10
N LEU A 202 -16.79 -9.02 1.05
CA LEU A 202 -17.11 -10.41 1.40
C LEU A 202 -18.53 -10.54 1.98
N VAL A 203 -18.96 -9.60 2.80
CA VAL A 203 -20.31 -9.61 3.37
C VAL A 203 -21.38 -9.34 2.30
N GLU A 204 -21.13 -8.44 1.35
CA GLU A 204 -22.01 -8.25 0.20
C GLU A 204 -22.17 -9.54 -0.62
N GLU A 205 -21.05 -10.24 -0.89
CA GLU A 205 -21.04 -11.54 -1.58
C GLU A 205 -21.88 -12.58 -0.81
N GLN A 206 -21.75 -12.64 0.51
CA GLN A 206 -22.51 -13.55 1.37
C GLN A 206 -23.99 -13.21 1.39
N LEU A 207 -24.34 -11.94 1.55
CA LEU A 207 -25.75 -11.49 1.54
C LEU A 207 -26.43 -11.81 0.21
N ALA A 208 -25.75 -11.59 -0.90
CA ALA A 208 -26.25 -11.94 -2.22
C ALA A 208 -26.47 -13.45 -2.36
N ALA A 209 -25.55 -14.29 -1.87
CA ALA A 209 -25.67 -15.76 -1.90
C ALA A 209 -26.80 -16.25 -1.00
N ASP A 210 -27.08 -15.58 0.12
CA ASP A 210 -28.14 -15.94 1.07
C ASP A 210 -29.52 -15.38 0.67
N GLY A 211 -29.64 -14.74 -0.49
CA GLY A 211 -30.92 -14.27 -1.04
C GLY A 211 -31.35 -12.88 -0.59
N TRP A 212 -30.49 -12.13 0.11
CA TRP A 212 -30.75 -10.73 0.46
C TRP A 212 -30.61 -9.77 -0.73
N GLY A 213 -29.99 -10.23 -1.83
CA GLY A 213 -29.70 -9.42 -2.99
C GLY A 213 -28.58 -8.39 -2.79
N PRO A 214 -28.34 -7.53 -3.79
CA PRO A 214 -27.36 -6.44 -3.68
C PRO A 214 -27.86 -5.35 -2.72
N PRO A 215 -26.98 -4.40 -2.32
CA PRO A 215 -27.39 -3.24 -1.53
C PRO A 215 -28.62 -2.55 -2.13
N PRO A 216 -29.67 -2.32 -1.35
CA PRO A 216 -30.95 -1.77 -1.86
C PRO A 216 -30.89 -0.29 -2.23
N ALA A 217 -29.83 0.42 -1.80
CA ALA A 217 -29.60 1.83 -2.08
C ALA A 217 -28.09 2.13 -2.05
N PRO A 218 -27.65 3.25 -2.68
CA PRO A 218 -26.29 3.73 -2.54
C PRO A 218 -25.93 3.95 -1.06
N TYR A 219 -24.75 3.51 -0.67
CA TYR A 219 -24.22 3.68 0.69
C TYR A 219 -22.73 3.91 0.71
N ALA A 220 -22.21 4.44 1.81
CA ALA A 220 -20.78 4.52 2.08
C ALA A 220 -20.47 3.98 3.48
N LEU A 221 -19.48 3.11 3.55
CA LEU A 221 -18.88 2.61 4.78
C LEU A 221 -17.72 3.52 5.19
N LEU A 222 -17.75 3.97 6.42
CA LEU A 222 -16.79 4.89 7.02
C LEU A 222 -16.00 4.17 8.10
N VAL A 223 -14.69 4.38 8.14
CA VAL A 223 -13.83 4.07 9.28
C VAL A 223 -13.60 5.36 10.06
N LEU A 224 -13.69 5.29 11.37
CA LEU A 224 -13.65 6.42 12.29
C LEU A 224 -12.43 6.33 13.21
N GLY A 225 -12.33 7.24 14.17
CA GLY A 225 -11.34 7.22 15.24
C GLY A 225 -9.89 7.16 14.74
N SER A 226 -9.04 6.44 15.46
CA SER A 226 -7.60 6.34 15.15
C SER A 226 -7.33 5.79 13.74
N ALA A 227 -8.11 4.83 13.28
CA ALA A 227 -7.96 4.26 11.94
C ALA A 227 -8.39 5.25 10.85
N GLY A 228 -9.41 6.07 11.12
CA GLY A 228 -9.84 7.18 10.27
C GLY A 228 -8.78 8.25 10.11
N ARG A 229 -8.13 8.66 11.21
CA ARG A 229 -7.05 9.66 11.21
C ARG A 229 -5.71 9.15 10.70
N GLY A 230 -5.53 7.83 10.54
CA GLY A 230 -4.24 7.27 10.17
C GLY A 230 -3.27 7.10 11.34
N GLU A 231 -3.76 6.94 12.56
CA GLU A 231 -2.99 6.93 13.81
C GLU A 231 -3.13 5.62 14.61
N SER A 232 -3.65 4.54 13.99
CA SER A 232 -3.82 3.26 14.66
C SER A 232 -2.48 2.68 15.15
N LEU A 233 -2.50 2.17 16.37
CA LEU A 233 -1.45 1.32 16.92
C LEU A 233 -1.83 -0.15 16.73
N LEU A 234 -1.01 -1.08 17.22
CA LEU A 234 -1.26 -2.53 17.08
C LEU A 234 -2.45 -3.06 17.91
N ALA A 235 -2.87 -2.33 18.94
CA ALA A 235 -4.06 -2.62 19.74
C ALA A 235 -5.21 -1.69 19.28
N PHE A 236 -5.79 -2.01 18.14
CA PHE A 236 -6.93 -1.30 17.57
C PHE A 236 -8.21 -2.13 17.66
N ASP A 237 -9.33 -1.45 17.71
CA ASP A 237 -10.70 -2.01 17.68
C ASP A 237 -11.47 -1.44 16.48
N GLN A 238 -12.71 -1.84 16.35
CA GLN A 238 -13.59 -1.41 15.27
C GLN A 238 -14.23 -0.07 15.62
N ASP A 239 -13.91 0.97 14.85
CA ASP A 239 -14.68 2.21 14.83
C ASP A 239 -15.18 2.41 13.41
N ASN A 240 -16.47 2.17 13.17
CA ASN A 240 -17.04 2.29 11.84
C ASN A 240 -18.49 2.79 11.85
N ALA A 241 -18.89 3.45 10.78
CA ALA A 241 -20.22 3.96 10.55
C ALA A 241 -20.67 3.75 9.10
N LEU A 242 -21.96 3.87 8.85
CA LEU A 242 -22.55 3.74 7.53
C LEU A 242 -23.53 4.87 7.28
N VAL A 243 -23.44 5.46 6.09
CA VAL A 243 -24.43 6.40 5.54
C VAL A 243 -25.05 5.80 4.28
N HIS A 244 -26.37 5.89 4.13
CA HIS A 244 -27.09 5.40 2.97
C HIS A 244 -28.16 6.38 2.46
N GLN A 245 -28.66 6.15 1.24
CA GLN A 245 -29.77 6.91 0.64
C GLN A 245 -31.10 6.13 0.64
N GLY A 246 -31.12 4.96 1.26
CA GLY A 246 -32.32 4.14 1.36
C GLY A 246 -33.34 4.66 2.37
N ASP A 247 -34.56 4.19 2.21
CA ASP A 247 -35.67 4.40 3.14
C ASP A 247 -35.63 3.40 4.32
N ALA A 248 -36.67 3.39 5.13
CA ALA A 248 -36.79 2.47 6.25
C ALA A 248 -36.81 0.98 5.83
N ALA A 249 -37.26 0.64 4.61
CA ALA A 249 -37.24 -0.73 4.13
C ALA A 249 -35.82 -1.21 3.83
N ALA A 250 -34.94 -0.31 3.43
CA ALA A 250 -33.52 -0.60 3.17
C ALA A 250 -32.74 -0.85 4.49
N ASP A 251 -33.19 -0.35 5.63
CA ASP A 251 -32.46 -0.47 6.92
C ASP A 251 -32.30 -1.93 7.36
N ALA A 252 -33.25 -2.83 7.04
CA ALA A 252 -33.13 -4.24 7.38
C ALA A 252 -31.90 -4.89 6.71
N TRP A 253 -31.63 -4.58 5.44
CA TRP A 253 -30.43 -5.05 4.74
C TRP A 253 -29.16 -4.48 5.36
N PHE A 254 -29.14 -3.18 5.62
CA PHE A 254 -27.96 -2.54 6.23
C PHE A 254 -27.73 -2.99 7.68
N ALA A 255 -28.78 -3.38 8.40
CA ALA A 255 -28.66 -3.97 9.74
C ALA A 255 -27.96 -5.33 9.70
N GLU A 256 -28.39 -6.20 8.79
CA GLU A 256 -27.77 -7.51 8.58
C GLU A 256 -26.34 -7.38 8.08
N PHE A 257 -26.09 -6.47 7.12
CA PHE A 257 -24.76 -6.12 6.65
C PHE A 257 -23.84 -5.70 7.80
N GLY A 258 -24.31 -4.78 8.65
CA GLY A 258 -23.53 -4.27 9.79
C GLY A 258 -23.23 -5.36 10.81
N ALA A 259 -24.18 -6.22 11.12
CA ALA A 259 -23.98 -7.34 12.04
C ALA A 259 -22.92 -8.30 11.50
N ARG A 260 -23.06 -8.77 10.25
CA ARG A 260 -22.09 -9.67 9.62
C ARG A 260 -20.71 -9.06 9.46
N LEU A 261 -20.62 -7.78 9.09
CA LEU A 261 -19.35 -7.08 8.93
C LEU A 261 -18.59 -7.02 10.25
N ASN A 262 -19.26 -6.59 11.33
CA ASN A 262 -18.58 -6.47 12.61
C ASN A 262 -18.18 -7.84 13.19
N ASP A 263 -19.00 -8.89 12.99
CA ASP A 263 -18.65 -10.25 13.38
C ASP A 263 -17.48 -10.83 12.56
N LEU A 264 -17.44 -10.57 11.25
CA LEU A 264 -16.35 -10.98 10.36
C LEU A 264 -15.03 -10.30 10.76
N LEU A 265 -15.08 -8.98 11.03
CA LEU A 265 -13.90 -8.23 11.46
C LEU A 265 -13.39 -8.67 12.83
N ASP A 266 -14.28 -8.99 13.77
CA ASP A 266 -13.91 -9.54 15.08
C ASP A 266 -13.19 -10.90 14.94
N GLN A 267 -13.73 -11.80 14.11
CA GLN A 267 -13.08 -13.06 13.76
C GLN A 267 -11.72 -12.84 13.08
N ALA A 268 -11.57 -11.76 12.31
CA ALA A 268 -10.30 -11.38 11.70
C ALA A 268 -9.31 -10.74 12.69
N GLY A 269 -9.70 -10.56 13.97
CA GLY A 269 -8.87 -10.00 15.03
C GLY A 269 -8.89 -8.47 15.11
N ILE A 270 -9.87 -7.82 14.48
CA ILE A 270 -10.21 -6.41 14.70
C ILE A 270 -11.37 -6.41 15.68
N PHE A 271 -11.05 -6.33 16.97
CA PHE A 271 -12.01 -6.55 18.04
C PHE A 271 -13.17 -5.54 18.05
N LEU A 272 -14.33 -5.97 18.58
CA LEU A 272 -15.49 -5.12 18.76
C LEU A 272 -15.14 -3.89 19.64
N CYS A 273 -15.61 -2.71 19.23
CA CYS A 273 -15.43 -1.47 19.99
C CYS A 273 -16.23 -1.52 21.31
N LYS A 274 -15.58 -1.23 22.42
CA LYS A 274 -16.23 -1.17 23.74
C LYS A 274 -17.24 -0.03 23.86
N GLY A 275 -17.05 1.03 23.07
CA GLY A 275 -17.97 2.17 22.98
C GLY A 275 -19.13 1.93 22.01
N ASP A 276 -19.21 0.74 21.40
CA ASP A 276 -20.24 0.34 20.43
C ASP A 276 -20.32 1.28 19.20
N VAL A 277 -19.18 1.86 18.80
CA VAL A 277 -19.03 2.71 17.61
C VAL A 277 -18.94 1.82 16.38
N MET A 278 -20.02 1.17 16.00
CA MET A 278 -20.03 0.13 14.98
C MET A 278 -21.31 0.16 14.14
N VAL A 279 -21.19 -0.23 12.86
CA VAL A 279 -22.32 -0.25 11.90
C VAL A 279 -23.47 -1.15 12.37
N ARG A 280 -23.21 -2.20 13.16
CA ARG A 280 -24.26 -3.02 13.78
C ARG A 280 -25.21 -2.21 14.68
N ASN A 281 -24.70 -1.14 15.29
CA ASN A 281 -25.48 -0.24 16.12
C ASN A 281 -26.23 0.78 15.25
N PRO A 282 -27.58 0.88 15.35
CA PRO A 282 -28.38 1.83 14.59
C PRO A 282 -27.95 3.30 14.72
N ILE A 283 -27.30 3.67 15.85
CA ILE A 283 -26.77 5.02 16.04
C ILE A 283 -25.72 5.37 14.98
N TRP A 284 -24.90 4.38 14.57
CA TRP A 284 -23.82 4.53 13.62
C TRP A 284 -24.17 4.08 12.20
N ARG A 285 -25.43 3.68 11.97
CA ARG A 285 -25.98 3.29 10.67
C ARG A 285 -27.24 4.10 10.38
N ARG A 286 -27.14 5.10 9.53
CA ARG A 286 -28.24 6.03 9.27
C ARG A 286 -28.34 6.40 7.79
N SER A 287 -29.53 6.80 7.34
CA SER A 287 -29.67 7.52 6.09
C SER A 287 -28.94 8.87 6.15
N LEU A 288 -28.68 9.48 4.99
CA LEU A 288 -28.05 10.81 4.92
C LEU A 288 -28.87 11.86 5.69
N ASP A 289 -30.19 11.81 5.58
CA ASP A 289 -31.07 12.73 6.33
C ASP A 289 -31.07 12.42 7.84
N GLY A 290 -31.05 11.13 8.21
CA GLY A 290 -30.88 10.71 9.60
C GLY A 290 -29.59 11.21 10.22
N TRP A 291 -28.48 11.18 9.46
CA TRP A 291 -27.20 11.76 9.92
C TRP A 291 -27.28 13.28 10.08
N ARG A 292 -27.94 13.98 9.14
CA ARG A 292 -28.15 15.44 9.24
C ARG A 292 -28.87 15.82 10.52
N GLU A 293 -29.93 15.10 10.88
CA GLU A 293 -30.67 15.36 12.13
C GLU A 293 -29.85 15.03 13.38
N GLU A 294 -29.11 13.92 13.35
CA GLU A 294 -28.24 13.56 14.47
C GLU A 294 -27.13 14.60 14.70
N ILE A 295 -26.46 15.04 13.63
CA ILE A 295 -25.42 16.08 13.70
C ILE A 295 -25.99 17.40 14.19
N LYS A 296 -27.20 17.79 13.75
CA LYS A 296 -27.89 18.97 14.30
C LYS A 296 -28.13 18.82 15.81
N SER A 297 -28.57 17.65 16.26
CA SER A 297 -28.73 17.38 17.68
C SER A 297 -27.42 17.57 18.45
N TRP A 298 -26.32 17.05 17.92
CA TRP A 298 -25.00 17.19 18.56
C TRP A 298 -24.53 18.65 18.65
N VAL A 299 -24.77 19.44 17.59
CA VAL A 299 -24.32 20.83 17.51
C VAL A 299 -25.17 21.77 18.38
N PHE A 300 -26.50 21.57 18.39
CA PHE A 300 -27.41 22.51 19.03
C PHE A 300 -27.85 22.10 20.46
N GLN A 301 -27.61 20.83 20.83
CA GLN A 301 -27.92 20.29 22.15
C GLN A 301 -26.74 19.48 22.73
N PRO A 302 -25.56 20.10 22.89
CA PRO A 302 -24.35 19.37 23.28
C PRO A 302 -24.52 18.79 24.70
N GLN A 303 -24.28 17.49 24.82
CA GLN A 303 -24.19 16.75 26.06
C GLN A 303 -22.79 16.15 26.17
N MET A 304 -22.28 15.88 27.38
CA MET A 304 -20.95 15.34 27.59
C MET A 304 -20.71 14.05 26.79
N GLU A 305 -21.69 13.15 26.74
CA GLU A 305 -21.64 11.90 25.98
C GLU A 305 -21.62 12.13 24.45
N THR A 306 -22.19 13.24 24.00
CA THR A 306 -22.26 13.62 22.59
C THR A 306 -20.92 14.11 22.09
N LEU A 307 -20.13 14.79 22.94
CA LEU A 307 -18.80 15.32 22.55
C LEU A 307 -17.84 14.21 22.10
N LEU A 308 -17.84 13.07 22.81
CA LEU A 308 -17.03 11.91 22.40
C LEU A 308 -17.47 11.34 21.04
N LYS A 309 -18.78 11.28 20.77
CA LYS A 309 -19.30 10.81 19.48
C LYS A 309 -18.93 11.75 18.35
N VAL A 310 -18.97 13.04 18.59
CA VAL A 310 -18.59 14.08 17.63
C VAL A 310 -17.12 13.95 17.28
N ASP A 311 -16.23 13.88 18.26
CA ASP A 311 -14.79 13.76 18.07
C ASP A 311 -14.46 12.56 17.18
N ILE A 312 -14.99 11.38 17.51
CA ILE A 312 -14.79 10.16 16.72
C ILE A 312 -15.37 10.29 15.31
N PHE A 313 -16.54 10.93 15.15
CA PHE A 313 -17.21 11.04 13.85
C PHE A 313 -16.48 11.95 12.86
N PHE A 314 -15.85 13.03 13.32
CA PHE A 314 -15.09 13.93 12.44
C PHE A 314 -13.86 13.28 11.79
N ASP A 315 -13.37 12.19 12.35
CA ASP A 315 -12.23 11.41 11.85
C ASP A 315 -12.57 10.53 10.64
N MET A 316 -13.80 10.63 10.13
CA MET A 316 -14.33 9.76 9.08
C MET A 316 -13.44 9.66 7.84
N THR A 317 -13.17 8.43 7.42
CA THR A 317 -12.55 8.09 6.13
C THR A 317 -13.38 7.01 5.42
N VAL A 318 -13.73 7.26 4.15
CA VAL A 318 -14.49 6.30 3.32
C VAL A 318 -13.60 5.13 2.95
N VAL A 319 -14.08 3.92 3.18
CA VAL A 319 -13.36 2.70 2.81
C VAL A 319 -14.09 1.88 1.74
N HIS A 320 -15.42 1.96 1.64
CA HIS A 320 -16.20 1.22 0.66
C HIS A 320 -17.47 1.97 0.25
N GLY A 321 -17.99 1.72 -0.96
CA GLY A 321 -19.24 2.27 -1.46
C GLY A 321 -19.11 3.67 -2.08
N ASP A 322 -20.17 4.47 -2.02
CA ASP A 322 -20.29 5.76 -2.73
C ASP A 322 -19.54 6.90 -1.99
N ARG A 323 -18.40 7.28 -2.54
CA ARG A 323 -17.59 8.40 -2.02
C ARG A 323 -18.30 9.75 -2.08
N ALA A 324 -19.18 9.97 -3.06
CA ALA A 324 -19.90 11.23 -3.17
C ALA A 324 -20.85 11.43 -2.00
N LEU A 325 -21.51 10.35 -1.55
CA LEU A 325 -22.39 10.35 -0.39
C LEU A 325 -21.66 10.74 0.89
N ALA A 326 -20.49 10.17 1.13
CA ALA A 326 -19.67 10.53 2.29
C ALA A 326 -19.10 11.95 2.20
N THR A 327 -18.75 12.42 1.00
CA THR A 327 -18.32 13.81 0.77
C THR A 327 -19.45 14.79 1.10
N ALA A 328 -20.68 14.48 0.69
CA ALA A 328 -21.86 15.28 1.01
C ALA A 328 -22.10 15.33 2.53
N LEU A 329 -22.03 14.16 3.20
CA LEU A 329 -22.15 14.08 4.65
C LEU A 329 -21.11 14.94 5.37
N ARG A 330 -19.84 14.85 4.94
CA ARG A 330 -18.75 15.65 5.52
C ARG A 330 -18.96 17.15 5.32
N ALA A 331 -19.38 17.56 4.13
CA ALA A 331 -19.67 18.96 3.82
C ALA A 331 -20.83 19.50 4.69
N ASP A 332 -21.89 18.72 4.85
CA ASP A 332 -23.01 19.07 5.72
C ASP A 332 -22.59 19.18 7.18
N THR A 333 -21.76 18.27 7.66
CA THR A 333 -21.21 18.27 9.02
C THR A 333 -20.38 19.52 9.29
N LEU A 334 -19.44 19.86 8.39
CA LEU A 334 -18.59 21.04 8.52
C LEU A 334 -19.40 22.34 8.46
N ARG A 335 -20.44 22.39 7.62
CA ARG A 335 -21.34 23.55 7.54
C ARG A 335 -22.12 23.77 8.84
N LEU A 336 -22.66 22.70 9.41
CA LEU A 336 -23.40 22.77 10.67
C LEU A 336 -22.49 23.15 11.84
N ALA A 337 -21.29 22.56 11.90
CA ALA A 337 -20.28 22.86 12.91
C ALA A 337 -19.78 24.31 12.84
N GLY A 338 -19.70 24.92 11.63
CA GLY A 338 -19.33 26.33 11.45
C GLY A 338 -20.31 27.36 12.00
N HIS A 339 -21.52 26.93 12.45
CA HIS A 339 -22.57 27.82 12.95
C HIS A 339 -22.43 28.11 14.43
N SER A 340 -21.26 27.98 15.11
CA SER A 340 -21.15 28.63 16.32
C SER A 340 -20.34 28.31 17.54
N ALA A 341 -20.94 28.56 18.65
CA ALA A 341 -20.73 28.23 20.05
C ALA A 341 -20.22 26.79 20.34
N PHE A 342 -20.43 25.85 19.40
CA PHE A 342 -19.97 24.45 19.51
C PHE A 342 -18.43 24.36 19.51
N PHE A 343 -17.76 25.07 18.61
CA PHE A 343 -16.29 25.13 18.63
C PHE A 343 -15.70 25.87 19.82
N GLN A 344 -16.45 26.82 20.41
CA GLN A 344 -16.01 27.48 21.63
C GLN A 344 -16.08 26.59 22.88
N GLN A 345 -16.83 25.49 22.83
CA GLN A 345 -16.92 24.51 23.92
C GLN A 345 -15.95 23.32 23.76
N LEU A 346 -15.39 23.12 22.57
CA LEU A 346 -14.39 22.11 22.29
C LEU A 346 -12.94 22.61 22.52
N MET A 347 -12.74 23.92 22.65
CA MET A 347 -11.47 24.55 23.05
C MET A 347 -11.46 24.86 24.55
#